data_ba913689c796dc6195fa856dae16e454
#
_entry.id   ba913689c796dc6195fa856dae16e454
#
_cell.length_a   1.000
_cell.length_b   1.000
_cell.length_c   1.000
_cell.angle_alpha   90.00
_cell.angle_beta   90.00
_cell.angle_gamma   90.00
#
_symmetry.space_group_name_H-M   'P 1'
#
loop_
_entity.id
_entity.type
_entity.pdbx_description
1 polymer ?
#
loop_
_entity_poly.entity_id
_entity_poly.type
_entity_poly.pdbx_seq_one_letter_code
_entity_poly.pdbx_strand_id
1 'polypeptide(L)'
;LNIKDAIKRIDAGNEKIKDFGDLLDSLATTDEKKKMLWKEIYSNATSDREYASVLYTQLFMTMSTTSAQEHSNLGPLLMKYLERMGKCNDQLIKLAEMISDSEKEVGMSPEDVFDAIGN
;
A
#
# COMPACT_ATOMS: atom_id res chain seq x y z
N LEU A 1 4.27 -17.22 9.97
CA LEU A 1 3.99 -16.95 8.56
C LEU A 1 4.83 -17.84 7.66
N ASN A 2 4.23 -18.67 6.84
CA ASN A 2 4.95 -19.47 5.88
C ASN A 2 5.01 -18.78 4.51
N ILE A 3 5.83 -19.32 3.61
CA ILE A 3 6.01 -18.76 2.27
C ILE A 3 4.68 -18.67 1.50
N LYS A 4 3.81 -19.67 1.66
CA LYS A 4 2.52 -19.72 0.99
C LYS A 4 1.61 -18.57 1.42
N ASP A 5 1.58 -18.24 2.71
CA ASP A 5 0.80 -17.11 3.23
C ASP A 5 1.39 -15.76 2.77
N ALA A 6 2.72 -15.65 2.73
CA ALA A 6 3.41 -14.48 2.22
C ALA A 6 3.05 -14.22 0.75
N ILE A 7 3.07 -15.27 -0.08
CA ILE A 7 2.70 -15.18 -1.49
C ILE A 7 1.25 -14.72 -1.66
N LYS A 8 0.33 -15.25 -0.85
CA LYS A 8 -1.08 -14.84 -0.89
C LYS A 8 -1.27 -13.35 -0.59
N ARG A 9 -0.53 -12.82 0.38
CA ARG A 9 -0.59 -11.38 0.72
C ARG A 9 -0.06 -10.52 -0.42
N ILE A 10 1.04 -10.93 -1.02
CA ILE A 10 1.64 -10.22 -2.16
C ILE A 10 0.70 -10.26 -3.36
N ASP A 11 0.10 -11.40 -3.65
CA ASP A 11 -0.87 -11.56 -4.74
C ASP A 11 -2.11 -10.69 -4.52
N ALA A 12 -2.62 -10.59 -3.29
CA ALA A 12 -3.72 -9.71 -2.95
C ALA A 12 -3.37 -8.24 -3.21
N GLY A 13 -2.14 -7.83 -2.89
CA GLY A 13 -1.63 -6.50 -3.20
C GLY A 13 -1.58 -6.25 -4.71
N ASN A 14 -1.13 -7.22 -5.49
CA ASN A 14 -1.08 -7.12 -6.95
C ASN A 14 -2.48 -7.00 -7.57
N GLU A 15 -3.48 -7.68 -7.03
CA GLU A 15 -4.87 -7.52 -7.46
C GLU A 15 -5.38 -6.10 -7.20
N LYS A 16 -5.07 -5.50 -6.06
CA LYS A 16 -5.41 -4.10 -5.77
C LYS A 16 -4.77 -3.14 -6.77
N ILE A 17 -3.51 -3.37 -7.13
CA ILE A 17 -2.78 -2.56 -8.10
C ILE A 17 -3.46 -2.63 -9.46
N LYS A 18 -3.86 -3.82 -9.89
CA LYS A 18 -4.57 -4.02 -11.15
C LYS A 18 -5.92 -3.31 -11.15
N ASP A 19 -6.71 -3.48 -10.09
CA ASP A 19 -8.03 -2.86 -9.96
C ASP A 19 -7.94 -1.34 -9.99
N PHE A 20 -6.95 -0.78 -9.32
CA PHE A 20 -6.69 0.66 -9.35
C PHE A 20 -6.31 1.15 -10.74
N GLY A 21 -5.47 0.40 -11.45
CA GLY A 21 -5.10 0.69 -12.83
C GLY A 21 -6.32 0.70 -13.76
N ASP A 22 -7.20 -0.28 -13.62
CA ASP A 22 -8.44 -0.36 -14.39
C ASP A 22 -9.37 0.84 -14.11
N LEU A 23 -9.45 1.24 -12.84
CA LEU A 23 -10.21 2.43 -12.45
C LEU A 23 -9.69 3.68 -13.16
N LEU A 24 -8.37 3.91 -13.13
CA LEU A 24 -7.76 5.06 -13.79
C LEU A 24 -7.98 5.04 -15.30
N ASP A 25 -7.89 3.87 -15.92
CA ASP A 25 -8.11 3.73 -17.35
C ASP A 25 -9.56 4.03 -17.76
N SER A 26 -10.52 3.95 -16.82
CA SER A 26 -11.90 4.31 -17.06
C SER A 26 -12.15 5.83 -17.04
N LEU A 27 -11.19 6.63 -16.59
CA LEU A 27 -11.30 8.09 -16.55
C LEU A 27 -11.01 8.70 -17.92
N ALA A 28 -12.06 9.06 -18.64
CA ALA A 28 -11.97 9.48 -20.04
C ALA A 28 -11.28 10.83 -20.25
N THR A 29 -11.35 11.73 -19.28
CA THR A 29 -10.87 13.13 -19.40
C THR A 29 -9.53 13.38 -18.72
N THR A 30 -8.98 12.40 -18.01
CA THR A 30 -7.73 12.55 -17.29
C THR A 30 -6.54 12.32 -18.22
N ASP A 31 -5.52 13.19 -18.09
CA ASP A 31 -4.27 13.10 -18.83
C ASP A 31 -3.59 11.74 -18.60
N GLU A 32 -3.17 11.09 -19.69
CA GLU A 32 -2.48 9.79 -19.63
C GLU A 32 -1.19 9.84 -18.79
N LYS A 33 -0.45 10.96 -18.82
CA LYS A 33 0.75 11.13 -17.99
C LYS A 33 0.44 11.12 -16.51
N LYS A 34 -0.66 11.75 -16.11
CA LYS A 34 -1.14 11.71 -14.71
C LYS A 34 -1.53 10.30 -14.32
N LYS A 35 -2.26 9.58 -15.17
CA LYS A 35 -2.64 8.19 -14.91
C LYS A 35 -1.43 7.31 -14.71
N MET A 36 -0.41 7.44 -15.55
CA MET A 36 0.83 6.66 -15.41
C MET A 36 1.54 6.94 -14.09
N LEU A 37 1.67 8.22 -13.72
CA LEU A 37 2.29 8.60 -12.45
C LEU A 37 1.50 8.07 -11.26
N TRP A 38 0.19 8.21 -11.26
CA TRP A 38 -0.66 7.72 -10.17
C TRP A 38 -0.62 6.21 -10.04
N LYS A 39 -0.60 5.47 -11.15
CA LYS A 39 -0.43 4.01 -11.15
C LYS A 39 0.90 3.61 -10.50
N GLU A 40 1.98 4.32 -10.84
CA GLU A 40 3.31 4.06 -10.29
C GLU A 40 3.35 4.33 -8.79
N ILE A 41 2.82 5.47 -8.34
CA ILE A 41 2.76 5.80 -6.91
C ILE A 41 1.95 4.75 -6.14
N TYR A 42 0.79 4.38 -6.65
CA TYR A 42 -0.06 3.37 -6.02
C TYR A 42 0.63 2.02 -5.95
N SER A 43 1.24 1.59 -7.05
CA SER A 43 1.97 0.33 -7.13
C SER A 43 3.11 0.28 -6.12
N ASN A 44 3.92 1.33 -6.05
CA ASN A 44 5.06 1.39 -5.13
C ASN A 44 4.61 1.40 -3.67
N ALA A 45 3.64 2.23 -3.33
CA ALA A 45 3.13 2.31 -1.95
C ALA A 45 2.48 0.99 -1.51
N THR A 46 1.67 0.39 -2.37
CA THR A 46 0.98 -0.87 -2.07
C THR A 46 1.97 -2.03 -1.95
N SER A 47 2.92 -2.15 -2.87
CA SER A 47 3.93 -3.21 -2.83
C SER A 47 4.83 -3.09 -1.60
N ASP A 48 5.32 -1.89 -1.29
CA ASP A 48 6.17 -1.65 -0.13
C ASP A 48 5.42 -1.96 1.17
N ARG A 49 4.15 -1.59 1.25
CA ARG A 49 3.33 -1.88 2.42
C ARG A 49 3.16 -3.39 2.62
N GLU A 50 2.90 -4.14 1.55
CA GLU A 50 2.74 -5.58 1.64
C GLU A 50 4.04 -6.28 2.01
N TYR A 51 5.17 -5.87 1.43
CA TYR A 51 6.48 -6.43 1.80
C TYR A 51 6.84 -6.11 3.24
N ALA A 52 6.62 -4.88 3.69
CA ALA A 52 6.86 -4.50 5.09
C ALA A 52 5.97 -5.32 6.05
N SER A 53 4.71 -5.55 5.69
CA SER A 53 3.77 -6.36 6.46
C SER A 53 4.24 -7.81 6.59
N VAL A 54 4.70 -8.40 5.50
CA VAL A 54 5.23 -9.78 5.50
C VAL A 54 6.47 -9.86 6.38
N LEU A 55 7.42 -8.94 6.22
CA LEU A 55 8.66 -8.91 6.99
C LEU A 55 8.39 -8.65 8.48
N TYR A 56 7.48 -7.74 8.78
CA TYR A 56 7.05 -7.49 10.16
C TYR A 56 6.49 -8.77 10.82
N THR A 57 5.57 -9.44 10.14
CA THR A 57 4.94 -10.65 10.67
C THR A 57 5.97 -11.77 10.88
N GLN A 58 6.87 -11.95 9.91
CA GLN A 58 7.95 -12.94 9.98
C GLN A 58 8.84 -12.69 11.21
N LEU A 59 9.27 -11.45 11.38
CA LEU A 59 10.14 -11.07 12.50
C LEU A 59 9.42 -11.17 13.84
N PHE A 60 8.16 -10.74 13.90
CA PHE A 60 7.32 -10.84 15.10
C PHE A 60 7.20 -12.31 15.56
N MET A 61 6.95 -13.23 14.64
CA MET A 61 6.83 -14.64 14.94
C MET A 61 8.16 -15.22 15.43
N THR A 62 9.28 -14.80 14.85
CA THR A 62 10.62 -15.18 15.30
C THR A 62 10.87 -14.70 16.73
N MET A 63 10.50 -13.47 17.05
CA MET A 63 10.70 -12.88 18.37
C MET A 63 9.88 -13.57 19.47
N SER A 64 8.76 -14.19 19.14
CA SER A 64 7.92 -14.87 20.13
C SER A 64 8.61 -16.05 20.82
N THR A 65 9.69 -16.56 20.22
CA THR A 65 10.45 -17.72 20.72
C THR A 65 11.88 -17.38 21.13
N THR A 66 12.23 -16.08 21.17
CA THR A 66 13.61 -15.63 21.42
C THR A 66 13.79 -15.06 22.82
N SER A 67 15.05 -14.79 23.19
CA SER A 67 15.43 -14.22 24.49
C SER A 67 15.09 -12.74 24.58
N ALA A 68 15.09 -12.21 25.82
CA ALA A 68 14.93 -10.77 26.05
C ALA A 68 16.01 -9.94 25.35
N GLN A 69 17.23 -10.47 25.24
CA GLN A 69 18.32 -9.79 24.55
C GLN A 69 18.01 -9.64 23.06
N GLU A 70 17.48 -10.67 22.42
CA GLU A 70 17.10 -10.62 21.01
C GLU A 70 15.90 -9.69 20.78
N HIS A 71 14.94 -9.65 21.69
CA HIS A 71 13.85 -8.67 21.66
C HIS A 71 14.39 -7.24 21.65
N SER A 72 15.40 -6.96 22.49
CA SER A 72 16.04 -5.66 22.51
C SER A 72 16.74 -5.32 21.20
N ASN A 73 17.35 -6.30 20.55
CA ASN A 73 18.06 -6.11 19.28
C ASN A 73 17.08 -5.97 18.08
N LEU A 74 16.00 -6.74 18.07
CA LEU A 74 15.08 -6.82 16.93
C LEU A 74 13.90 -5.87 17.02
N GLY A 75 13.55 -5.37 18.22
CA GLY A 75 12.45 -4.46 18.43
C GLY A 75 12.51 -3.19 17.55
N PRO A 76 13.68 -2.51 17.50
CA PRO A 76 13.83 -1.35 16.61
C PRO A 76 13.57 -1.65 15.14
N LEU A 77 13.90 -2.83 14.66
CA LEU A 77 13.64 -3.24 13.28
C LEU A 77 12.15 -3.42 13.03
N LEU A 78 11.42 -4.02 13.97
CA LEU A 78 9.96 -4.12 13.89
C LEU A 78 9.31 -2.75 13.78
N MET A 79 9.79 -1.79 14.58
CA MET A 79 9.28 -0.41 14.55
C MET A 79 9.52 0.25 13.19
N LYS A 80 10.65 -0.02 12.55
CA LYS A 80 10.94 0.49 11.21
C LYS A 80 9.97 -0.05 10.16
N TYR A 81 9.59 -1.31 10.25
CA TYR A 81 8.59 -1.87 9.35
C TYR A 81 7.22 -1.22 9.56
N LEU A 82 6.80 -0.99 10.81
CA LEU A 82 5.55 -0.29 11.12
C LEU A 82 5.58 1.15 10.62
N GLU A 83 6.69 1.86 10.78
CA GLU A 83 6.86 3.22 10.26
C GLU A 83 6.75 3.23 8.74
N ARG A 84 7.37 2.28 8.06
CA ARG A 84 7.28 2.19 6.60
C ARG A 84 5.85 1.95 6.14
N MET A 85 5.11 1.07 6.82
CA MET A 85 3.70 0.82 6.50
C MET A 85 2.86 2.09 6.68
N GLY A 86 3.12 2.85 7.77
CA GLY A 86 2.46 4.13 8.00
C GLY A 86 2.74 5.14 6.91
N LYS A 87 3.99 5.26 6.46
CA LYS A 87 4.37 6.13 5.35
C LYS A 87 3.71 5.74 4.04
N CYS A 88 3.59 4.44 3.76
CA CYS A 88 2.88 3.96 2.58
C CYS A 88 1.40 4.36 2.62
N ASN A 89 0.76 4.23 3.78
CA ASN A 89 -0.63 4.65 3.97
C ASN A 89 -0.79 6.16 3.76
N ASP A 90 0.14 6.97 4.27
CA ASP A 90 0.14 8.42 4.07
C ASP A 90 0.27 8.78 2.58
N GLN A 91 1.13 8.06 1.85
CA GLN A 91 1.29 8.24 0.41
C GLN A 91 -0.01 7.91 -0.34
N LEU A 92 -0.71 6.85 0.05
CA LEU A 92 -2.00 6.47 -0.56
C LEU A 92 -3.08 7.52 -0.27
N ILE A 93 -3.13 8.07 0.93
CA ILE A 93 -4.05 9.14 1.28
C ILE A 93 -3.80 10.39 0.44
N LYS A 94 -2.53 10.81 0.31
CA LYS A 94 -2.14 11.94 -0.53
C LYS A 94 -2.50 11.70 -1.99
N LEU A 95 -2.29 10.49 -2.48
CA LEU A 95 -2.66 10.13 -3.84
C LEU A 95 -4.17 10.26 -4.06
N ALA A 96 -4.98 9.77 -3.11
CA ALA A 96 -6.43 9.90 -3.16
C ALA A 96 -6.87 11.36 -3.21
N GLU A 97 -6.24 12.24 -2.41
CA GLU A 97 -6.49 13.67 -2.41
C GLU A 97 -6.16 14.30 -3.76
N MET A 98 -5.01 13.97 -4.34
CA MET A 98 -4.59 14.50 -5.64
C MET A 98 -5.54 14.09 -6.76
N ILE A 99 -5.97 12.84 -6.77
CA ILE A 99 -6.92 12.34 -7.77
C ILE A 99 -8.27 13.02 -7.60
N SER A 100 -8.76 13.11 -6.36
CA SER A 100 -10.02 13.78 -6.05
C SER A 100 -10.02 15.22 -6.53
N ASP A 101 -8.95 15.97 -6.26
CA ASP A 101 -8.83 17.37 -6.68
C ASP A 101 -8.79 17.49 -8.22
N SER A 102 -8.11 16.58 -8.89
CA SER A 102 -8.03 16.56 -10.35
C SER A 102 -9.37 16.24 -11.02
N GLU A 103 -10.19 15.41 -10.39
CA GLU A 103 -11.45 14.90 -10.95
C GLU A 103 -12.69 15.65 -10.48
N LYS A 104 -12.55 16.73 -9.72
CA LYS A 104 -13.70 17.54 -9.26
C LYS A 104 -14.61 18.01 -10.39
N GLU A 105 -14.03 18.34 -11.55
CA GLU A 105 -14.77 18.85 -12.70
C GLU A 105 -15.55 17.76 -13.44
N VAL A 106 -15.19 16.49 -13.27
CA VAL A 106 -15.88 15.37 -13.94
C VAL A 106 -16.89 14.66 -13.03
N GLY A 107 -17.13 15.18 -11.82
CA GLY A 107 -18.19 14.72 -10.94
C GLY A 107 -17.85 13.50 -10.09
N MET A 108 -16.61 13.04 -10.08
CA MET A 108 -16.19 11.96 -9.17
C MET A 108 -16.07 12.53 -7.75
N SER A 109 -16.74 11.90 -6.79
CA SER A 109 -16.68 12.34 -5.39
C SER A 109 -15.36 11.90 -4.73
N PRO A 110 -14.90 12.65 -3.69
CA PRO A 110 -13.76 12.19 -2.88
C PRO A 110 -13.96 10.80 -2.30
N GLU A 111 -15.19 10.47 -1.89
CA GLU A 111 -15.54 9.15 -1.37
C GLU A 111 -15.27 8.02 -2.37
N ASP A 112 -15.66 8.22 -3.63
CA ASP A 112 -15.44 7.23 -4.69
C ASP A 112 -13.94 6.94 -4.87
N VAL A 113 -13.11 7.98 -4.81
CA VAL A 113 -11.66 7.85 -4.93
C VAL A 113 -11.06 7.12 -3.72
N PHE A 114 -11.47 7.51 -2.51
CA PHE A 114 -10.99 6.88 -1.28
C PHE A 114 -11.42 5.41 -1.20
N ASP A 115 -12.63 5.09 -1.60
CA ASP A 115 -13.13 3.70 -1.62
C ASP A 115 -12.30 2.84 -2.57
N ALA A 116 -11.94 3.36 -3.74
CA ALA A 116 -11.14 2.65 -4.72
C ALA A 116 -9.70 2.41 -4.24
N ILE A 117 -9.10 3.38 -3.54
CA ILE A 117 -7.71 3.30 -3.06
C ILE A 117 -7.63 2.54 -1.73
N GLY A 118 -8.60 2.74 -0.84
CA GLY A 118 -8.62 2.17 0.50
C GLY A 118 -8.89 0.67 0.55
N ASN A 119 -9.49 0.14 -0.47
CA ASN A 119 -9.82 -1.26 -0.56
C ASN A 119 -8.72 -2.02 -1.29
#